data_1e1f373239cc201943a0c03ac85c8f0d
#
_entry.id   1e1f373239cc201943a0c03ac85c8f0d
#
_cell.length_a   1.000
_cell.length_b   1.000
_cell.length_c   1.000
_cell.angle_alpha   90.00
_cell.angle_beta   90.00
_cell.angle_gamma   90.00
#
_symmetry.space_group_name_H-M   'P 1'
#
loop_
_entity.id
_entity.type
_entity.pdbx_description
1 polymer ?
#
loop_
_entity_poly.entity_id
_entity_poly.type
_entity_poly.pdbx_seq_one_letter_code
_entity_poly.pdbx_strand_id
1 'polypeptide(L)'
;RLTLRSMKQAKYTTECMGHFGLAANYYTHFTSPIRRYPDLQIHRIIKENLHGGLTKKRIAHYEKILPEVAIWTSSRERLADEAERETDKAKKVQFVERHIGEEFTGVISGISNYGFYVELPNTVEGMVRLANLDGDYYVFDEEHYELVGERTRKKFKLGQTVKIQVVFVDRYLKTIDFLPVR
;
A
#
# COMPACT_ATOMS: atom_id res chain seq x y z
N ARG A 1 -1.87 -10.72 1.10
CA ARG A 1 -1.57 -9.40 1.70
C ARG A 1 -0.43 -9.46 2.73
N LEU A 2 -0.38 -10.46 3.64
CA LEU A 2 0.69 -10.58 4.65
C LEU A 2 2.08 -10.68 4.02
N THR A 3 2.25 -11.54 3.02
CA THR A 3 3.51 -11.73 2.29
C THR A 3 4.03 -10.42 1.68
N LEU A 4 3.14 -9.62 1.05
CA LEU A 4 3.50 -8.33 0.48
C LEU A 4 3.93 -7.30 1.54
N ARG A 5 3.33 -7.35 2.74
CA ARG A 5 3.70 -6.45 3.85
C ARG A 5 5.06 -6.80 4.47
N SER A 6 5.48 -8.06 4.38
CA SER A 6 6.79 -8.51 4.88
C SER A 6 7.95 -8.24 3.92
N MET A 7 7.65 -7.91 2.66
CA MET A 7 8.69 -7.60 1.67
C MET A 7 9.31 -6.23 1.93
N LYS A 8 10.63 -6.15 1.75
CA LYS A 8 11.34 -4.86 1.77
C LYS A 8 10.88 -3.99 0.60
N GLN A 9 10.76 -2.70 0.84
CA GLN A 9 10.47 -1.75 -0.23
C GLN A 9 11.58 -1.76 -1.28
N ALA A 10 11.21 -1.66 -2.55
CA ALA A 10 12.15 -1.49 -3.64
C ALA A 10 12.94 -0.18 -3.48
N LYS A 11 14.21 -0.21 -3.88
CA LYS A 11 15.09 0.96 -3.90
C LYS A 11 15.95 0.94 -5.14
N TYR A 12 16.30 2.11 -5.63
CA TYR A 12 17.35 2.24 -6.64
C TYR A 12 18.72 2.16 -5.97
N THR A 13 19.65 1.49 -6.62
CA THR A 13 21.04 1.36 -6.18
C THR A 13 21.95 1.25 -7.39
N THR A 14 23.21 1.64 -7.25
CA THR A 14 24.26 1.42 -8.24
C THR A 14 24.87 0.01 -8.17
N GLU A 15 24.56 -0.72 -7.10
CA GLU A 15 24.98 -2.12 -6.94
C GLU A 15 24.05 -3.04 -7.71
N CYS A 16 24.62 -3.84 -8.61
CA CYS A 16 23.86 -4.83 -9.38
C CYS A 16 23.68 -6.11 -8.57
N MET A 17 22.54 -6.24 -7.89
CA MET A 17 22.19 -7.43 -7.09
C MET A 17 21.29 -8.41 -7.85
N GLY A 18 21.00 -8.14 -9.13
CA GLY A 18 20.02 -8.90 -9.89
C GLY A 18 18.58 -8.71 -9.44
N HIS A 19 17.69 -9.53 -9.96
CA HIS A 19 16.28 -9.54 -9.58
C HIS A 19 15.80 -10.97 -9.33
N PHE A 20 15.62 -11.34 -8.05
CA PHE A 20 15.27 -12.70 -7.65
C PHE A 20 13.96 -13.19 -8.31
N GLY A 21 12.90 -12.40 -8.24
CA GLY A 21 11.59 -12.80 -8.76
C GLY A 21 11.52 -12.97 -10.29
N LEU A 22 12.46 -12.36 -11.03
CA LEU A 22 12.58 -12.51 -12.49
C LEU A 22 13.73 -13.46 -12.88
N ALA A 23 14.47 -13.99 -11.92
CA ALA A 23 15.67 -14.80 -12.14
C ALA A 23 16.69 -14.12 -13.10
N ALA A 24 16.80 -12.79 -13.02
CA ALA A 24 17.66 -12.00 -13.87
C ALA A 24 18.93 -11.56 -13.12
N ASN A 25 20.11 -11.80 -13.71
CA ASN A 25 21.39 -11.36 -13.16
C ASN A 25 21.57 -9.84 -13.23
N TYR A 26 20.98 -9.21 -14.24
CA TYR A 26 21.00 -7.78 -14.47
C TYR A 26 19.58 -7.27 -14.64
N TYR A 27 19.24 -6.22 -13.91
CA TYR A 27 17.92 -5.63 -13.99
C TYR A 27 17.97 -4.13 -13.71
N THR A 28 17.22 -3.39 -14.49
CA THR A 28 16.97 -1.98 -14.23
C THR A 28 15.61 -1.56 -14.76
N HIS A 29 15.02 -0.55 -14.17
CA HIS A 29 13.88 0.13 -14.77
C HIS A 29 14.34 0.86 -16.04
N PHE A 30 13.53 0.79 -17.10
CA PHE A 30 13.92 1.34 -18.42
C PHE A 30 12.75 1.99 -19.17
N THR A 31 11.53 1.50 -19.00
CA THR A 31 10.42 1.73 -19.92
C THR A 31 9.59 3.00 -19.64
N SER A 32 9.87 3.73 -18.57
CA SER A 32 9.07 4.90 -18.17
C SER A 32 9.89 6.15 -17.87
N PRO A 33 10.70 6.66 -18.84
CA PRO A 33 11.60 7.80 -18.60
C PRO A 33 10.90 9.14 -18.39
N ILE A 34 9.59 9.24 -18.69
CA ILE A 34 8.80 10.46 -18.47
C ILE A 34 8.53 10.68 -16.97
N ARG A 35 8.24 9.61 -16.23
CA ARG A 35 7.86 9.67 -14.82
C ARG A 35 8.90 9.13 -13.84
N ARG A 36 9.91 8.39 -14.32
CA ARG A 36 10.97 7.82 -13.49
C ARG A 36 12.34 8.33 -13.97
N TYR A 37 12.98 9.13 -13.14
CA TYR A 37 14.29 9.69 -13.44
C TYR A 37 15.39 8.64 -13.65
N PRO A 38 15.44 7.52 -12.92
CA PRO A 38 16.42 6.46 -13.18
C PRO A 38 16.33 5.90 -14.59
N ASP A 39 15.13 5.71 -15.14
CA ASP A 39 14.93 5.27 -16.53
C ASP A 39 15.53 6.29 -17.50
N LEU A 40 15.25 7.57 -17.29
CA LEU A 40 15.81 8.65 -18.12
C LEU A 40 17.34 8.66 -18.04
N GLN A 41 17.90 8.45 -16.85
CA GLN A 41 19.34 8.42 -16.65
C GLN A 41 20.00 7.24 -17.39
N ILE A 42 19.38 6.06 -17.32
CA ILE A 42 19.85 4.87 -18.09
C ILE A 42 19.78 5.15 -19.61
N HIS A 43 18.69 5.75 -20.11
CA HIS A 43 18.61 6.14 -21.52
C HIS A 43 19.75 7.08 -21.92
N ARG A 44 20.11 8.05 -21.10
CA ARG A 44 21.22 8.99 -21.37
C ARG A 44 22.56 8.26 -21.43
N ILE A 45 22.84 7.37 -20.47
CA ILE A 45 24.08 6.58 -20.41
C ILE A 45 24.18 5.67 -21.63
N ILE A 46 23.12 4.98 -21.99
CA ILE A 46 23.09 4.10 -23.17
C ILE A 46 23.35 4.91 -24.45
N LYS A 47 22.66 6.04 -24.63
CA LYS A 47 22.89 6.89 -25.81
C LYS A 47 24.33 7.39 -25.87
N GLU A 48 24.90 7.83 -24.75
CA GLU A 48 26.29 8.27 -24.70
C GLU A 48 27.24 7.12 -25.07
N ASN A 49 26.99 5.91 -24.58
CA ASN A 49 27.78 4.71 -24.94
C ASN A 49 27.69 4.38 -26.44
N LEU A 50 26.47 4.36 -27.01
CA LEU A 50 26.25 4.07 -28.43
C LEU A 50 26.92 5.06 -29.37
N HIS A 51 27.07 6.31 -28.94
CA HIS A 51 27.79 7.34 -29.71
C HIS A 51 29.30 7.42 -29.39
N GLY A 52 29.84 6.43 -28.66
CA GLY A 52 31.27 6.40 -28.29
C GLY A 52 31.69 7.49 -27.28
N GLY A 53 30.74 8.17 -26.65
CA GLY A 53 31.01 9.24 -25.71
C GLY A 53 31.32 8.77 -24.27
N LEU A 54 31.11 7.51 -23.94
CA LEU A 54 31.31 6.96 -22.59
C LEU A 54 32.82 6.72 -22.30
N THR A 55 33.57 7.79 -22.21
CA THR A 55 35.00 7.78 -21.90
C THR A 55 35.26 7.44 -20.44
N LYS A 56 36.52 7.09 -20.07
CA LYS A 56 36.91 6.86 -18.66
C LYS A 56 36.53 8.05 -17.75
N LYS A 57 36.68 9.29 -18.24
CA LYS A 57 36.26 10.50 -17.50
C LYS A 57 34.75 10.54 -17.25
N ARG A 58 33.96 10.12 -18.23
CA ARG A 58 32.50 10.07 -18.10
C ARG A 58 32.05 8.94 -17.18
N ILE A 59 32.70 7.80 -17.22
CA ILE A 59 32.44 6.69 -16.29
C ILE A 59 32.69 7.16 -14.86
N ALA A 60 33.85 7.72 -14.57
CA ALA A 60 34.17 8.25 -13.24
C ALA A 60 33.18 9.35 -12.77
N HIS A 61 32.68 10.15 -13.70
CA HIS A 61 31.63 11.13 -13.38
C HIS A 61 30.33 10.41 -12.94
N TYR A 62 29.87 9.40 -13.69
CA TYR A 62 28.66 8.64 -13.34
C TYR A 62 28.84 7.87 -12.02
N GLU A 63 29.97 7.22 -11.79
CA GLU A 63 30.27 6.54 -10.53
C GLU A 63 30.19 7.48 -9.31
N LYS A 64 30.55 8.74 -9.51
CA LYS A 64 30.46 9.76 -8.46
C LYS A 64 29.02 10.20 -8.17
N ILE A 65 28.20 10.44 -9.21
CA ILE A 65 26.88 11.05 -9.02
C ILE A 65 25.74 10.03 -8.83
N LEU A 66 25.84 8.84 -9.43
CA LEU A 66 24.73 7.88 -9.43
C LEU A 66 24.34 7.37 -8.05
N PRO A 67 25.25 7.17 -7.06
CA PRO A 67 24.85 6.77 -5.71
C PRO A 67 23.89 7.78 -5.06
N GLU A 68 24.19 9.06 -5.16
CA GLU A 68 23.33 10.13 -4.62
C GLU A 68 22.01 10.21 -5.37
N VAL A 69 22.06 10.13 -6.70
CA VAL A 69 20.86 10.10 -7.56
C VAL A 69 19.94 8.92 -7.18
N ALA A 70 20.51 7.74 -6.94
CA ALA A 70 19.76 6.54 -6.55
C ALA A 70 19.04 6.72 -5.20
N ILE A 71 19.72 7.29 -4.21
CA ILE A 71 19.13 7.59 -2.89
C ILE A 71 18.00 8.60 -3.04
N TRP A 72 18.25 9.70 -3.76
CA TRP A 72 17.29 10.77 -3.93
C TRP A 72 16.04 10.31 -4.68
N THR A 73 16.22 9.58 -5.79
CA THR A 73 15.08 9.06 -6.58
C THR A 73 14.25 8.04 -5.82
N SER A 74 14.88 7.16 -5.03
CA SER A 74 14.16 6.23 -4.16
C SER A 74 13.30 6.97 -3.12
N SER A 75 13.81 8.05 -2.54
CA SER A 75 13.06 8.88 -1.61
C SER A 75 11.86 9.57 -2.28
N ARG A 76 12.06 10.12 -3.50
CA ARG A 76 11.00 10.81 -4.24
C ARG A 76 9.90 9.87 -4.73
N GLU A 77 10.25 8.66 -5.12
CA GLU A 77 9.25 7.65 -5.50
C GLU A 77 8.35 7.29 -4.32
N ARG A 78 8.93 7.08 -3.13
CA ARG A 78 8.14 6.83 -1.92
C ARG A 78 7.20 7.99 -1.57
N LEU A 79 7.68 9.21 -1.70
CA LEU A 79 6.86 10.40 -1.46
C LEU A 79 5.70 10.51 -2.47
N ALA A 80 5.94 10.15 -3.74
CA ALA A 80 4.91 10.13 -4.77
C ALA A 80 3.85 9.06 -4.46
N ASP A 81 4.27 7.83 -4.09
CA ASP A 81 3.37 6.75 -3.69
C ASP A 81 2.54 7.12 -2.45
N GLU A 82 3.13 7.83 -1.49
CA GLU A 82 2.43 8.30 -0.30
C GLU A 82 1.38 9.36 -0.66
N ALA A 83 1.75 10.33 -1.51
CA ALA A 83 0.83 11.36 -1.98
C ALA A 83 -0.35 10.77 -2.77
N GLU A 84 -0.11 9.77 -3.62
CA GLU A 84 -1.15 9.04 -4.34
C GLU A 84 -2.11 8.35 -3.38
N ARG A 85 -1.57 7.56 -2.43
CA ARG A 85 -2.39 6.87 -1.41
C ARG A 85 -3.20 7.83 -0.56
N GLU A 86 -2.62 8.96 -0.16
CA GLU A 86 -3.31 9.97 0.63
C GLU A 86 -4.41 10.69 -0.17
N THR A 87 -4.20 10.88 -1.46
CA THR A 87 -5.21 11.44 -2.36
C THR A 87 -6.37 10.47 -2.55
N ASP A 88 -6.07 9.18 -2.77
CA ASP A 88 -7.07 8.12 -2.87
C ASP A 88 -7.92 8.02 -1.62
N LYS A 89 -7.29 8.02 -0.42
CA LYS A 89 -8.02 8.03 0.85
C LYS A 89 -8.95 9.24 0.95
N ALA A 90 -8.47 10.43 0.63
CA ALA A 90 -9.28 11.64 0.67
C ALA A 90 -10.50 11.54 -0.27
N LYS A 91 -10.32 10.99 -1.48
CA LYS A 91 -11.41 10.79 -2.43
C LYS A 91 -12.41 9.73 -1.99
N LYS A 92 -11.94 8.62 -1.42
CA LYS A 92 -12.79 7.58 -0.84
C LYS A 92 -13.66 8.11 0.30
N VAL A 93 -13.08 8.89 1.20
CA VAL A 93 -13.79 9.57 2.30
C VAL A 93 -14.85 10.54 1.78
N GLN A 94 -14.50 11.38 0.80
CA GLN A 94 -15.44 12.29 0.13
C GLN A 94 -16.62 11.57 -0.53
N PHE A 95 -16.37 10.40 -1.11
CA PHE A 95 -17.41 9.58 -1.72
C PHE A 95 -18.35 9.02 -0.64
N VAL A 96 -17.79 8.39 0.40
CA VAL A 96 -18.58 7.69 1.43
C VAL A 96 -19.39 8.65 2.31
N GLU A 97 -18.92 9.87 2.51
CA GLU A 97 -19.64 10.88 3.28
C GLU A 97 -21.08 11.13 2.76
N ARG A 98 -21.29 10.98 1.47
CA ARG A 98 -22.62 11.12 0.84
C ARG A 98 -23.52 9.90 1.06
N HIS A 99 -22.97 8.83 1.62
CA HIS A 99 -23.64 7.54 1.80
C HIS A 99 -23.76 7.16 3.28
N ILE A 100 -23.65 8.17 4.21
CA ILE A 100 -23.85 7.93 5.64
C ILE A 100 -25.29 7.46 5.86
N GLY A 101 -25.44 6.38 6.61
CA GLY A 101 -26.70 5.69 6.87
C GLY A 101 -27.05 4.59 5.88
N GLU A 102 -26.35 4.47 4.75
CA GLU A 102 -26.57 3.41 3.77
C GLU A 102 -25.87 2.10 4.19
N GLU A 103 -26.44 0.98 3.75
CA GLU A 103 -25.93 -0.36 3.99
C GLU A 103 -25.15 -0.88 2.80
N PHE A 104 -24.03 -1.55 3.06
CA PHE A 104 -23.20 -2.16 2.05
C PHE A 104 -22.79 -3.58 2.48
N THR A 105 -22.48 -4.40 1.48
CA THR A 105 -21.84 -5.69 1.71
C THR A 105 -20.36 -5.57 1.37
N GLY A 106 -19.49 -5.96 2.30
CA GLY A 106 -18.05 -5.93 2.13
C GLY A 106 -17.38 -7.19 2.66
N VAL A 107 -16.07 -7.22 2.57
CA VAL A 107 -15.23 -8.34 2.99
C VAL A 107 -14.27 -7.86 4.08
N ILE A 108 -14.10 -8.64 5.14
CA ILE A 108 -13.14 -8.35 6.21
C ILE A 108 -11.73 -8.40 5.62
N SER A 109 -11.07 -7.24 5.54
CA SER A 109 -9.75 -7.05 4.94
C SER A 109 -8.62 -7.04 5.95
N GLY A 110 -8.92 -6.77 7.22
CA GLY A 110 -7.96 -6.73 8.32
C GLY A 110 -8.62 -6.90 9.68
N ILE A 111 -7.89 -7.44 10.63
CA ILE A 111 -8.36 -7.61 12.01
C ILE A 111 -7.27 -7.12 12.96
N SER A 112 -7.68 -6.47 14.05
CA SER A 112 -6.83 -5.96 15.10
C SER A 112 -7.50 -6.08 16.46
N ASN A 113 -6.77 -5.75 17.53
CA ASN A 113 -7.32 -5.67 18.90
C ASN A 113 -8.33 -4.53 19.11
N TYR A 114 -8.51 -3.63 18.13
CA TYR A 114 -9.48 -2.52 18.19
C TYR A 114 -10.76 -2.79 17.39
N GLY A 115 -10.78 -3.86 16.56
CA GLY A 115 -11.88 -4.21 15.69
C GLY A 115 -11.41 -4.81 14.37
N PHE A 116 -12.25 -4.75 13.35
CA PHE A 116 -11.91 -5.24 12.02
C PHE A 116 -12.20 -4.21 10.93
N TYR A 117 -11.40 -4.27 9.88
CA TYR A 117 -11.57 -3.47 8.68
C TYR A 117 -12.43 -4.21 7.66
N VAL A 118 -13.32 -3.49 6.99
CA VAL A 118 -14.16 -4.02 5.92
C VAL A 118 -13.86 -3.25 4.64
N GLU A 119 -13.50 -3.97 3.61
CA GLU A 119 -13.31 -3.44 2.26
C GLU A 119 -14.58 -3.66 1.43
N LEU A 120 -15.13 -2.59 0.89
CA LEU A 120 -16.27 -2.62 -0.01
C LEU A 120 -15.83 -2.96 -1.45
N PRO A 121 -16.74 -3.37 -2.35
CA PRO A 121 -16.39 -3.69 -3.75
C PRO A 121 -15.74 -2.55 -4.52
N ASN A 122 -15.99 -1.30 -4.14
CA ASN A 122 -15.37 -0.10 -4.69
C ASN A 122 -14.04 0.27 -4.02
N THR A 123 -13.44 -0.66 -3.27
CA THR A 123 -12.16 -0.49 -2.57
C THR A 123 -12.17 0.52 -1.41
N VAL A 124 -13.32 1.04 -1.02
CA VAL A 124 -13.45 1.81 0.22
C VAL A 124 -13.24 0.88 1.40
N GLU A 125 -12.42 1.29 2.35
CA GLU A 125 -12.17 0.53 3.58
C GLU A 125 -12.58 1.37 4.79
N GLY A 126 -13.34 0.76 5.71
CA GLY A 126 -13.74 1.39 6.97
C GLY A 126 -13.61 0.41 8.12
N MET A 127 -13.67 0.93 9.34
CA MET A 127 -13.45 0.17 10.58
C MET A 127 -14.76 -0.12 11.30
N VAL A 128 -14.98 -1.37 11.67
CA VAL A 128 -15.95 -1.76 12.69
C VAL A 128 -15.21 -1.90 14.02
N ARG A 129 -15.48 -0.98 14.95
CA ARG A 129 -14.82 -0.97 16.26
C ARG A 129 -15.37 -2.06 17.16
N LEU A 130 -14.53 -2.67 18.00
CA LEU A 130 -14.98 -3.64 19.01
C LEU A 130 -16.10 -3.10 19.89
N ALA A 131 -16.02 -1.84 20.31
CA ALA A 131 -17.02 -1.20 21.14
C ALA A 131 -18.42 -1.12 20.49
N ASN A 132 -18.49 -1.29 19.17
CA ASN A 132 -19.72 -1.24 18.39
C ASN A 132 -20.24 -2.65 18.02
N LEU A 133 -19.60 -3.70 18.52
CA LEU A 133 -20.04 -5.07 18.33
C LEU A 133 -20.96 -5.49 19.49
N ASP A 134 -22.26 -5.44 19.22
CA ASP A 134 -23.27 -5.83 20.21
C ASP A 134 -23.29 -7.34 20.49
N GLY A 135 -23.75 -7.67 21.70
CA GLY A 135 -24.18 -9.02 22.07
C GLY A 135 -23.10 -9.93 22.66
N ASP A 136 -21.82 -9.54 22.61
CA ASP A 136 -20.73 -10.28 23.23
C ASP A 136 -19.50 -9.39 23.48
N TYR A 137 -18.56 -9.90 24.28
CA TYR A 137 -17.22 -9.35 24.42
C TYR A 137 -16.30 -10.11 23.46
N TYR A 138 -15.62 -9.38 22.57
CA TYR A 138 -14.77 -9.99 21.54
C TYR A 138 -13.30 -9.80 21.88
N VAL A 139 -12.54 -10.90 21.78
CA VAL A 139 -11.10 -10.95 22.00
C VAL A 139 -10.39 -11.25 20.70
N PHE A 140 -9.28 -10.59 20.45
CA PHE A 140 -8.43 -10.84 19.28
C PHE A 140 -7.55 -12.07 19.51
N ASP A 141 -7.72 -13.08 18.67
CA ASP A 141 -6.86 -14.26 18.60
C ASP A 141 -5.73 -13.98 17.59
N GLU A 142 -4.53 -13.71 18.11
CA GLU A 142 -3.35 -13.44 17.30
C GLU A 142 -2.87 -14.63 16.48
N GLU A 143 -3.05 -15.86 16.99
CA GLU A 143 -2.60 -17.08 16.33
C GLU A 143 -3.41 -17.38 15.07
N HIS A 144 -4.73 -17.23 15.16
CA HIS A 144 -5.66 -17.50 14.06
C HIS A 144 -6.06 -16.27 13.27
N TYR A 145 -5.65 -15.07 13.74
CA TYR A 145 -6.00 -13.78 13.13
C TYR A 145 -7.52 -13.58 12.99
N GLU A 146 -8.23 -13.83 14.11
CA GLU A 146 -9.69 -13.73 14.18
C GLU A 146 -10.15 -13.01 15.45
N LEU A 147 -11.35 -12.41 15.43
CA LEU A 147 -12.03 -11.96 16.65
C LEU A 147 -13.01 -13.05 17.10
N VAL A 148 -12.94 -13.42 18.37
CA VAL A 148 -13.77 -14.48 18.96
C VAL A 148 -14.58 -13.91 20.10
N GLY A 149 -15.90 -14.08 20.04
CA GLY A 149 -16.80 -13.73 21.14
C GLY A 149 -16.63 -14.70 22.31
N GLU A 150 -16.46 -14.17 23.51
CA GLU A 150 -16.20 -15.00 24.71
C GLU A 150 -17.38 -15.94 25.04
N ARG A 151 -18.59 -15.42 24.97
CA ARG A 151 -19.81 -16.16 25.33
C ARG A 151 -20.40 -16.91 24.14
N THR A 152 -20.60 -16.23 23.02
CA THR A 152 -21.31 -16.80 21.86
C THR A 152 -20.43 -17.63 20.97
N ARG A 153 -19.11 -17.53 21.12
CA ARG A 153 -18.12 -18.13 20.22
C ARG A 153 -18.26 -17.68 18.76
N LYS A 154 -19.01 -16.62 18.51
CA LYS A 154 -19.10 -16.01 17.17
C LYS A 154 -17.72 -15.50 16.75
N LYS A 155 -17.36 -15.78 15.50
CA LYS A 155 -16.05 -15.44 14.96
C LYS A 155 -16.17 -14.48 13.80
N PHE A 156 -15.25 -13.53 13.73
CA PHE A 156 -14.99 -12.70 12.55
C PHE A 156 -13.61 -13.02 12.01
N LYS A 157 -13.54 -13.39 10.72
CA LYS A 157 -12.31 -13.88 10.06
C LYS A 157 -11.97 -13.05 8.83
N LEU A 158 -10.68 -13.02 8.48
CA LEU A 158 -10.23 -12.46 7.21
C LEU A 158 -10.94 -13.15 6.04
N GLY A 159 -11.39 -12.33 5.06
CA GLY A 159 -12.10 -12.83 3.90
C GLY A 159 -13.59 -13.11 4.11
N GLN A 160 -14.10 -12.98 5.33
CA GLN A 160 -15.52 -13.16 5.62
C GLN A 160 -16.34 -11.99 5.04
N THR A 161 -17.44 -12.33 4.37
CA THR A 161 -18.43 -11.35 3.90
C THR A 161 -19.29 -10.87 5.06
N VAL A 162 -19.47 -9.56 5.19
CA VAL A 162 -20.29 -8.92 6.22
C VAL A 162 -21.13 -7.81 5.64
N LYS A 163 -22.32 -7.60 6.19
CA LYS A 163 -23.13 -6.41 5.94
C LYS A 163 -22.76 -5.34 6.96
N ILE A 164 -22.56 -4.13 6.49
CA ILE A 164 -22.23 -2.96 7.29
C ILE A 164 -23.10 -1.76 6.93
N GLN A 165 -23.26 -0.85 7.85
CA GLN A 165 -23.84 0.47 7.63
C GLN A 165 -22.75 1.52 7.86
N VAL A 166 -22.68 2.54 7.01
CA VAL A 166 -21.80 3.70 7.19
C VAL A 166 -22.39 4.60 8.27
N VAL A 167 -21.65 4.84 9.35
CA VAL A 167 -22.17 5.63 10.47
C VAL A 167 -21.43 6.92 10.71
N PHE A 168 -20.13 6.94 10.44
CA PHE A 168 -19.33 8.13 10.67
C PHE A 168 -18.17 8.22 9.65
N VAL A 169 -17.88 9.46 9.25
CA VAL A 169 -16.80 9.78 8.33
C VAL A 169 -16.05 10.99 8.86
N ASP A 170 -14.75 10.86 9.07
CA ASP A 170 -13.86 11.96 9.43
C ASP A 170 -13.02 12.37 8.23
N ARG A 171 -13.23 13.58 7.71
CA ARG A 171 -12.48 14.13 6.57
C ARG A 171 -11.03 14.45 6.90
N TYR A 172 -10.74 14.87 8.13
CA TYR A 172 -9.42 15.31 8.55
C TYR A 172 -8.52 14.09 8.83
N LEU A 173 -9.03 13.14 9.62
CA LEU A 173 -8.35 11.90 9.92
C LEU A 173 -8.42 10.89 8.76
N LYS A 174 -9.26 11.16 7.77
CA LYS A 174 -9.54 10.28 6.63
C LYS A 174 -9.93 8.87 7.08
N THR A 175 -10.81 8.79 8.07
CA THR A 175 -11.33 7.53 8.62
C THR A 175 -12.82 7.38 8.37
N ILE A 176 -13.25 6.13 8.22
CA ILE A 176 -14.64 5.73 8.00
C ILE A 176 -14.97 4.68 9.05
N ASP A 177 -16.02 4.93 9.84
CA ASP A 177 -16.51 3.98 10.81
C ASP A 177 -17.80 3.31 10.30
N PHE A 178 -17.83 1.99 10.45
CA PHE A 178 -18.94 1.14 10.08
C PHE A 178 -19.58 0.49 11.31
N LEU A 179 -20.88 0.18 11.22
CA LEU A 179 -21.58 -0.73 12.12
C LEU A 179 -21.96 -2.01 11.38
N PRO A 180 -21.88 -3.18 12.02
CA PRO A 180 -22.39 -4.40 11.43
C PRO A 180 -23.92 -4.38 11.41
N VAL A 181 -24.52 -4.78 10.30
CA VAL A 181 -25.97 -4.98 10.19
C VAL A 181 -26.29 -6.43 10.49
N ARG A 182 -27.37 -6.66 11.23
CA ARG A 182 -27.83 -8.01 11.66
C ARG A 182 -28.48 -8.78 10.52
#